data_159fb89acc7a521e7695f416e545bc25
#
_entry.id   159fb89acc7a521e7695f416e545bc25
#
_cell.length_a   1.000
_cell.length_b   1.000
_cell.length_c   1.000
_cell.angle_alpha   90.00
_cell.angle_beta   90.00
_cell.angle_gamma   90.00
#
_symmetry.space_group_name_H-M   'P 1'
#
loop_
_entity.id
_entity.type
_entity.pdbx_description
1 polymer ?
#
loop_
_entity_poly.entity_id
_entity_poly.type
_entity_poly.pdbx_seq_one_letter_code
_entity_poly.pdbx_strand_id
1 'polypeptide(L)'
;LMIGPTGVGKTEISRRLAKLAGAPFIKVEATKFTEVGYVGRDVEQIIRDLVEIGITLVRDKKRNEVEAKAHALAEERVLDALVGSTSSPATRDSFRKKLRNGELDDKEIDIEVADAGSGMPGGFEIPGMPGANVGILNISEMFGKAMGNRTKKVRTTVKSSYDDLIRDESDKLIDNEVIQREAVRSVENDGIVFLDEIDKIAAREGGVGAGVSREGVQRDLLPLVEGTTVSTKYGPVKTDHILFIASGAFHVSKPSDLLPELQGRLPIRVELKPLTKEDFRRILTETEASLIRQYKALMATEELNLDFTEDAIDALADVAVKLNTTVENIGARRLQTVMERVLDDISFNAPDRGGAVVMIDSDYVQKHVGDLAADTDLSRYIL
;
A
#
# COMPACT_ATOMS: atom_id res chain seq x y z
N LEU A 1 5.98 -4.25 21.12
CA LEU A 1 4.67 -3.65 21.37
C LEU A 1 4.80 -2.11 21.30
N MET A 2 4.08 -1.45 20.39
CA MET A 2 4.01 0.01 20.26
C MET A 2 2.72 0.51 20.92
N ILE A 3 2.86 1.41 21.88
CA ILE A 3 1.76 1.95 22.68
C ILE A 3 1.68 3.45 22.44
N GLY A 4 0.49 4.01 22.36
CA GLY A 4 0.30 5.46 22.23
C GLY A 4 -0.96 5.84 21.50
N PRO A 5 -1.36 7.12 21.53
CA PRO A 5 -2.60 7.61 20.94
C PRO A 5 -2.75 7.26 19.46
N THR A 6 -3.97 7.33 18.96
CA THR A 6 -4.23 7.18 17.51
C THR A 6 -3.57 8.32 16.74
N GLY A 7 -3.10 8.05 15.52
CA GLY A 7 -2.57 9.08 14.62
C GLY A 7 -1.19 9.63 14.97
N VAL A 8 -0.43 9.02 15.90
CA VAL A 8 0.95 9.45 16.22
C VAL A 8 2.03 8.81 15.32
N GLY A 9 1.63 8.07 14.28
CA GLY A 9 2.57 7.53 13.30
C GLY A 9 3.03 6.09 13.55
N LYS A 10 2.42 5.31 14.47
CA LYS A 10 2.81 3.92 14.76
C LYS A 10 2.98 3.07 13.50
N THR A 11 1.96 3.03 12.66
CA THR A 11 1.96 2.27 11.40
C THR A 11 2.96 2.82 10.39
N GLU A 12 3.07 4.16 10.29
CA GLU A 12 3.94 4.79 9.30
C GLU A 12 5.42 4.58 9.62
N ILE A 13 5.80 4.66 10.90
CA ILE A 13 7.16 4.33 11.36
C ILE A 13 7.52 2.91 10.94
N SER A 14 6.65 1.94 11.22
CA SER A 14 6.88 0.52 10.91
C SER A 14 6.97 0.28 9.40
N ARG A 15 6.10 0.92 8.60
CA ARG A 15 6.11 0.82 7.13
C ARG A 15 7.40 1.41 6.55
N ARG A 16 7.84 2.57 7.03
CA ARG A 16 9.08 3.20 6.56
C ARG A 16 10.31 2.42 6.95
N LEU A 17 10.33 1.84 8.15
CA LEU A 17 11.39 0.93 8.58
C LEU A 17 11.49 -0.27 7.62
N ALA A 18 10.37 -0.91 7.32
CA ALA A 18 10.32 -2.02 6.37
C ALA A 18 10.82 -1.61 4.97
N LYS A 19 10.38 -0.45 4.46
CA LYS A 19 10.83 0.09 3.16
C LYS A 19 12.34 0.33 3.14
N LEU A 20 12.91 0.91 4.19
CA LEU A 20 14.35 1.14 4.31
C LEU A 20 15.15 -0.16 4.36
N ALA A 21 14.60 -1.19 5.02
CA ALA A 21 15.21 -2.52 5.08
C ALA A 21 14.99 -3.34 3.80
N GLY A 22 14.15 -2.88 2.87
CA GLY A 22 13.74 -3.68 1.71
C GLY A 22 12.98 -4.94 2.09
N ALA A 23 12.29 -4.94 3.24
CA ALA A 23 11.62 -6.08 3.84
C ALA A 23 10.15 -6.18 3.41
N PRO A 24 9.62 -7.40 3.19
CA PRO A 24 8.19 -7.61 3.02
C PRO A 24 7.42 -7.14 4.26
N PHE A 25 6.39 -6.32 4.07
CA PHE A 25 5.62 -5.69 5.15
C PHE A 25 4.13 -5.86 4.94
N ILE A 26 3.44 -6.36 5.95
CA ILE A 26 1.98 -6.41 5.96
C ILE A 26 1.42 -5.72 7.21
N LYS A 27 0.38 -4.92 7.01
CA LYS A 27 -0.45 -4.37 8.09
C LYS A 27 -1.76 -5.14 8.14
N VAL A 28 -2.11 -5.64 9.32
CA VAL A 28 -3.39 -6.27 9.59
C VAL A 28 -4.00 -5.70 10.87
N GLU A 29 -5.30 -5.66 10.95
CA GLU A 29 -6.03 -5.27 12.16
C GLU A 29 -6.42 -6.53 12.93
N ALA A 30 -6.03 -6.62 14.19
CA ALA A 30 -6.30 -7.78 15.03
C ALA A 30 -7.80 -8.11 15.15
N THR A 31 -8.65 -7.10 15.04
CA THR A 31 -10.12 -7.21 15.08
C THR A 31 -10.75 -7.89 13.85
N LYS A 32 -10.00 -8.06 12.76
CA LYS A 32 -10.49 -8.74 11.53
C LYS A 32 -10.40 -10.26 11.60
N PHE A 33 -9.71 -10.79 12.59
CA PHE A 33 -9.60 -12.23 12.81
C PHE A 33 -10.67 -12.72 13.77
N THR A 34 -11.04 -13.97 13.57
CA THR A 34 -11.98 -14.69 14.43
C THR A 34 -11.34 -15.98 14.87
N GLU A 35 -11.73 -16.48 16.04
CA GLU A 35 -11.28 -17.77 16.55
C GLU A 35 -11.52 -18.88 15.52
N VAL A 36 -10.58 -19.81 15.40
CA VAL A 36 -10.65 -20.94 14.46
C VAL A 36 -11.95 -21.73 14.69
N GLY A 37 -12.71 -21.93 13.62
CA GLY A 37 -14.02 -22.62 13.65
C GLY A 37 -15.23 -21.69 13.56
N TYR A 38 -15.05 -20.38 13.65
CA TYR A 38 -16.09 -19.38 13.34
C TYR A 38 -15.91 -18.76 11.95
N VAL A 39 -16.96 -18.15 11.42
CA VAL A 39 -16.91 -17.47 10.12
C VAL A 39 -16.02 -16.23 10.23
N GLY A 40 -14.80 -16.29 9.67
CA GLY A 40 -13.84 -15.19 9.69
C GLY A 40 -12.54 -15.57 9.01
N ARG A 41 -11.56 -14.66 9.03
CA ARG A 41 -10.23 -14.91 8.48
C ARG A 41 -9.38 -15.68 9.48
N ASP A 42 -8.75 -16.75 9.02
CA ASP A 42 -7.71 -17.47 9.71
C ASP A 42 -6.45 -16.60 9.86
N VAL A 43 -5.82 -16.64 11.03
CA VAL A 43 -4.58 -15.88 11.30
C VAL A 43 -3.41 -16.30 10.40
N GLU A 44 -3.35 -17.54 9.92
CA GLU A 44 -2.35 -17.97 8.95
C GLU A 44 -2.43 -17.23 7.61
N GLN A 45 -3.59 -16.63 7.30
CA GLN A 45 -3.76 -15.81 6.11
C GLN A 45 -2.79 -14.62 6.10
N ILE A 46 -2.37 -14.13 7.27
CA ILE A 46 -1.35 -13.08 7.42
C ILE A 46 -0.06 -13.47 6.68
N ILE A 47 0.37 -14.70 6.90
CA ILE A 47 1.63 -15.20 6.32
C ILE A 47 1.46 -15.47 4.83
N ARG A 48 0.30 -16.01 4.40
CA ARG A 48 0.00 -16.21 2.98
C ARG A 48 0.01 -14.88 2.23
N ASP A 49 -0.63 -13.84 2.77
CA ASP A 49 -0.65 -12.50 2.19
C ASP A 49 0.74 -11.84 2.20
N LEU A 50 1.55 -12.06 3.26
CA LEU A 50 2.91 -11.56 3.35
C LEU A 50 3.80 -12.15 2.25
N VAL A 51 3.62 -13.43 1.90
CA VAL A 51 4.35 -14.08 0.81
C VAL A 51 4.00 -13.46 -0.54
N GLU A 52 2.72 -13.14 -0.79
CA GLU A 52 2.32 -12.43 -2.03
C GLU A 52 3.00 -11.07 -2.16
N ILE A 53 3.09 -10.34 -1.05
CA ILE A 53 3.84 -9.07 -1.00
C ILE A 53 5.32 -9.31 -1.27
N GLY A 54 5.91 -10.34 -0.65
CA GLY A 54 7.30 -10.72 -0.86
C GLY A 54 7.60 -11.05 -2.32
N ILE A 55 6.72 -11.80 -3.00
CA ILE A 55 6.85 -12.13 -4.42
C ILE A 55 6.82 -10.86 -5.28
N THR A 56 5.90 -9.93 -4.99
CA THR A 56 5.83 -8.67 -5.71
C THR A 56 7.11 -7.86 -5.53
N LEU A 57 7.60 -7.75 -4.28
CA LEU A 57 8.82 -7.00 -3.95
C LEU A 57 10.06 -7.57 -4.66
N VAL A 58 10.23 -8.91 -4.62
CA VAL A 58 11.36 -9.58 -5.28
C VAL A 58 11.25 -9.46 -6.81
N ARG A 59 10.04 -9.60 -7.36
CA ARG A 59 9.80 -9.42 -8.80
C ARG A 59 10.18 -8.01 -9.27
N ASP A 60 9.76 -6.98 -8.54
CA ASP A 60 10.08 -5.60 -8.89
C ASP A 60 11.59 -5.35 -8.81
N LYS A 61 12.25 -5.88 -7.79
CA LYS A 61 13.71 -5.84 -7.69
C LYS A 61 14.39 -6.52 -8.88
N LYS A 62 13.94 -7.72 -9.26
CA LYS A 62 14.49 -8.46 -10.42
C LYS A 62 14.22 -7.72 -11.73
N ARG A 63 13.05 -7.08 -11.90
CA ARG A 63 12.76 -6.25 -13.08
C ARG A 63 13.75 -5.11 -13.21
N ASN A 64 14.03 -4.40 -12.12
CA ASN A 64 15.02 -3.31 -12.12
C ASN A 64 16.43 -3.82 -12.46
N GLU A 65 16.81 -5.04 -12.01
CA GLU A 65 18.11 -5.65 -12.33
C GLU A 65 18.26 -5.96 -13.84
N VAL A 66 17.17 -6.29 -14.53
CA VAL A 66 17.18 -6.63 -15.96
C VAL A 66 16.68 -5.52 -16.89
N GLU A 67 16.31 -4.36 -16.34
CA GLU A 67 15.66 -3.25 -17.07
C GLU A 67 16.44 -2.79 -18.30
N ALA A 68 17.75 -2.58 -18.15
CA ALA A 68 18.59 -2.15 -19.28
C ALA A 68 18.59 -3.16 -20.43
N LYS A 69 18.57 -4.47 -20.12
CA LYS A 69 18.52 -5.54 -21.12
C LYS A 69 17.12 -5.64 -21.73
N ALA A 70 16.09 -5.52 -20.91
CA ALA A 70 14.70 -5.52 -21.36
C ALA A 70 14.42 -4.32 -22.28
N HIS A 71 14.94 -3.14 -21.94
CA HIS A 71 14.83 -1.94 -22.79
C HIS A 71 15.47 -2.16 -24.17
N ALA A 72 16.66 -2.76 -24.22
CA ALA A 72 17.31 -3.07 -25.50
C ALA A 72 16.48 -4.05 -26.36
N LEU A 73 15.85 -5.07 -25.73
CA LEU A 73 14.97 -6.01 -26.41
C LEU A 73 13.65 -5.35 -26.85
N ALA A 74 13.10 -4.47 -26.03
CA ALA A 74 11.92 -3.67 -26.39
C ALA A 74 12.20 -2.75 -27.60
N GLU A 75 13.36 -2.08 -27.64
CA GLU A 75 13.79 -1.27 -28.81
C GLU A 75 13.83 -2.11 -30.09
N GLU A 76 14.34 -3.34 -30.03
CA GLU A 76 14.34 -4.25 -31.20
C GLU A 76 12.91 -4.59 -31.64
N ARG A 77 11.99 -4.86 -30.71
CA ARG A 77 10.58 -5.15 -31.05
C ARG A 77 9.85 -3.93 -31.65
N VAL A 78 10.13 -2.72 -31.16
CA VAL A 78 9.61 -1.48 -31.77
C VAL A 78 10.14 -1.32 -33.19
N LEU A 79 11.43 -1.60 -33.43
CA LEU A 79 12.01 -1.58 -34.77
C LEU A 79 11.36 -2.64 -35.67
N ASP A 80 11.09 -3.84 -35.18
CA ASP A 80 10.38 -4.89 -35.93
C ASP A 80 8.96 -4.43 -36.32
N ALA A 81 8.25 -3.76 -35.44
CA ALA A 81 6.92 -3.21 -35.71
C ALA A 81 6.95 -2.06 -36.74
N LEU A 82 8.03 -1.26 -36.75
CA LEU A 82 8.17 -0.10 -37.65
C LEU A 82 8.63 -0.46 -39.07
N VAL A 83 9.60 -1.37 -39.19
CA VAL A 83 10.29 -1.64 -40.47
C VAL A 83 10.27 -3.12 -40.89
N GLY A 84 9.71 -3.99 -40.04
CA GLY A 84 9.69 -5.43 -40.26
C GLY A 84 10.97 -6.11 -39.79
N SER A 85 10.86 -7.38 -39.39
CA SER A 85 11.97 -8.22 -38.87
C SER A 85 13.03 -8.53 -39.93
N THR A 86 12.69 -8.44 -41.22
CA THR A 86 13.56 -8.75 -42.37
C THR A 86 14.25 -7.54 -42.96
N SER A 87 14.11 -6.35 -42.38
CA SER A 87 14.70 -5.12 -42.88
C SER A 87 16.23 -5.11 -42.82
N SER A 88 16.87 -4.36 -43.74
CA SER A 88 18.34 -4.28 -43.81
C SER A 88 18.94 -3.64 -42.56
N PRO A 89 20.16 -4.03 -42.13
CA PRO A 89 20.83 -3.45 -40.97
C PRO A 89 20.93 -1.92 -41.05
N ALA A 90 21.23 -1.38 -42.24
CA ALA A 90 21.32 0.08 -42.47
C ALA A 90 19.98 0.79 -42.25
N THR A 91 18.85 0.18 -42.63
CA THR A 91 17.50 0.69 -42.38
C THR A 91 17.21 0.69 -40.90
N ARG A 92 17.47 -0.44 -40.19
CA ARG A 92 17.28 -0.56 -38.75
C ARG A 92 18.07 0.49 -37.97
N ASP A 93 19.34 0.70 -38.33
CA ASP A 93 20.19 1.69 -37.67
C ASP A 93 19.71 3.14 -37.89
N SER A 94 19.19 3.44 -39.09
CA SER A 94 18.58 4.74 -39.36
C SER A 94 17.33 4.99 -38.50
N PHE A 95 16.44 3.99 -38.42
CA PHE A 95 15.23 4.08 -37.59
C PHE A 95 15.56 4.08 -36.09
N ARG A 96 16.59 3.34 -35.65
CA ARG A 96 17.06 3.37 -34.24
C ARG A 96 17.54 4.77 -33.83
N LYS A 97 18.25 5.49 -34.71
CA LYS A 97 18.64 6.88 -34.46
C LYS A 97 17.43 7.80 -34.32
N LYS A 98 16.43 7.66 -35.19
CA LYS A 98 15.18 8.46 -35.12
C LYS A 98 14.38 8.15 -33.86
N LEU A 99 14.30 6.88 -33.43
CA LEU A 99 13.67 6.47 -32.17
C LEU A 99 14.33 7.15 -30.96
N ARG A 100 15.66 7.10 -30.89
CA ARG A 100 16.42 7.70 -29.77
C ARG A 100 16.36 9.24 -29.78
N ASN A 101 16.09 9.87 -30.92
CA ASN A 101 15.86 11.31 -31.03
C ASN A 101 14.41 11.71 -30.71
N GLY A 102 13.49 10.77 -30.49
CA GLY A 102 12.07 11.05 -30.23
C GLY A 102 11.25 11.43 -31.46
N GLU A 103 11.85 11.31 -32.68
CA GLU A 103 11.18 11.73 -33.94
C GLU A 103 9.98 10.84 -34.34
N LEU A 104 9.84 9.68 -33.69
CA LEU A 104 8.82 8.66 -33.97
C LEU A 104 7.87 8.41 -32.82
N ASP A 105 7.93 9.20 -31.74
CA ASP A 105 7.20 8.98 -30.48
C ASP A 105 5.68 8.88 -30.69
N ASP A 106 5.11 9.72 -31.52
CA ASP A 106 3.66 9.78 -31.79
C ASP A 106 3.20 8.82 -32.92
N LYS A 107 4.12 8.07 -33.51
CA LYS A 107 3.76 7.12 -34.57
C LYS A 107 3.05 5.92 -34.00
N GLU A 108 1.90 5.56 -34.55
CA GLU A 108 1.17 4.36 -34.20
C GLU A 108 1.84 3.11 -34.73
N ILE A 109 1.94 2.08 -33.89
CA ILE A 109 2.46 0.75 -34.20
C ILE A 109 1.54 -0.32 -33.61
N ASP A 110 1.55 -1.49 -34.23
CA ASP A 110 0.89 -2.69 -33.70
C ASP A 110 1.95 -3.53 -32.98
N ILE A 111 1.77 -3.73 -31.68
CA ILE A 111 2.64 -4.57 -30.85
C ILE A 111 1.91 -5.82 -30.39
N GLU A 112 2.64 -6.90 -30.20
CA GLU A 112 2.13 -8.12 -29.57
C GLU A 112 2.66 -8.18 -28.15
N VAL A 113 1.78 -8.13 -27.15
CA VAL A 113 2.12 -8.26 -25.72
C VAL A 113 1.47 -9.49 -25.14
N ALA A 114 2.06 -10.07 -24.11
CA ALA A 114 1.46 -11.17 -23.38
C ALA A 114 0.10 -10.75 -22.80
N ASP A 115 -0.93 -11.57 -23.01
CA ASP A 115 -2.25 -11.33 -22.43
C ASP A 115 -2.21 -11.65 -20.93
N ALA A 116 -1.91 -10.65 -20.11
CA ALA A 116 -1.85 -10.76 -18.65
C ALA A 116 -3.24 -10.86 -17.98
N GLY A 117 -4.30 -10.89 -18.75
CA GLY A 117 -5.65 -10.68 -18.24
C GLY A 117 -6.73 -11.51 -18.82
N SER A 118 -6.71 -12.81 -18.62
CA SER A 118 -7.95 -13.55 -18.41
C SER A 118 -7.70 -14.89 -17.72
N GLY A 119 -7.19 -14.85 -16.50
CA GLY A 119 -7.63 -15.82 -15.53
C GLY A 119 -9.13 -15.60 -15.41
N MET A 120 -9.94 -16.48 -16.00
CA MET A 120 -11.39 -16.44 -15.84
C MET A 120 -11.69 -16.34 -14.33
N PRO A 121 -12.32 -15.26 -13.85
CA PRO A 121 -12.92 -15.29 -12.54
C PRO A 121 -14.23 -16.06 -12.70
N GLY A 122 -14.24 -17.30 -12.32
CA GLY A 122 -15.43 -18.09 -12.39
C GLY A 122 -15.08 -19.53 -12.78
N GLY A 123 -14.93 -20.38 -11.77
CA GLY A 123 -14.99 -21.80 -11.99
C GLY A 123 -16.28 -22.11 -12.77
N PHE A 124 -16.16 -22.80 -13.89
CA PHE A 124 -17.31 -23.41 -14.52
C PHE A 124 -17.90 -24.39 -13.51
N GLU A 125 -18.94 -23.98 -12.79
CA GLU A 125 -19.79 -24.92 -12.07
C GLU A 125 -20.52 -25.75 -13.12
N ILE A 126 -20.14 -27.00 -13.24
CA ILE A 126 -20.90 -27.97 -14.01
C ILE A 126 -22.18 -28.21 -13.22
N PRO A 127 -23.37 -27.84 -13.72
CA PRO A 127 -24.63 -28.10 -13.02
C PRO A 127 -24.80 -29.61 -12.83
N GLY A 128 -24.70 -30.10 -11.59
CA GLY A 128 -25.03 -31.47 -11.24
C GLY A 128 -23.97 -32.26 -10.44
N MET A 129 -22.80 -31.74 -10.12
CA MET A 129 -21.83 -32.45 -9.29
C MET A 129 -21.24 -31.53 -8.16
N PRO A 130 -21.84 -31.57 -6.97
CA PRO A 130 -21.23 -30.90 -5.81
C PRO A 130 -20.01 -31.71 -5.34
N GLY A 131 -18.82 -31.15 -5.41
CA GLY A 131 -17.60 -31.74 -4.84
C GLY A 131 -16.42 -32.01 -5.80
N ALA A 132 -16.47 -31.68 -7.08
CA ALA A 132 -15.43 -31.97 -8.05
C ALA A 132 -14.38 -30.83 -8.21
N ASN A 133 -13.84 -30.31 -7.10
CA ASN A 133 -12.86 -29.21 -7.13
C ASN A 133 -11.38 -29.64 -7.23
N VAL A 134 -11.10 -30.92 -7.43
CA VAL A 134 -9.72 -31.46 -7.33
C VAL A 134 -9.03 -31.67 -8.69
N GLY A 135 -9.75 -31.59 -9.80
CA GLY A 135 -9.22 -31.97 -11.13
C GLY A 135 -8.87 -30.82 -12.08
N ILE A 136 -9.34 -29.59 -11.83
CA ILE A 136 -9.32 -28.49 -12.82
C ILE A 136 -8.01 -27.68 -12.81
N LEU A 137 -7.30 -27.62 -11.68
CA LEU A 137 -6.03 -26.89 -11.58
C LEU A 137 -4.94 -27.50 -12.47
N ASN A 138 -4.87 -28.82 -12.59
CA ASN A 138 -3.88 -29.50 -13.43
C ASN A 138 -4.18 -29.45 -14.94
N ILE A 139 -5.44 -29.25 -15.31
CA ILE A 139 -5.84 -29.18 -16.72
C ILE A 139 -5.54 -27.82 -17.32
N SER A 140 -5.71 -26.72 -16.55
CA SER A 140 -5.37 -25.38 -17.03
C SER A 140 -3.85 -25.16 -17.16
N GLU A 141 -3.02 -25.76 -16.29
CA GLU A 141 -1.57 -25.74 -16.43
C GLU A 141 -1.08 -26.62 -17.60
N MET A 142 -1.72 -27.77 -17.82
CA MET A 142 -1.37 -28.67 -18.92
C MET A 142 -1.79 -28.08 -20.29
N PHE A 143 -2.95 -27.42 -20.37
CA PHE A 143 -3.38 -26.70 -21.57
C PHE A 143 -2.62 -25.37 -21.77
N GLY A 144 -2.24 -24.67 -20.71
CA GLY A 144 -1.41 -23.45 -20.79
C GLY A 144 -0.05 -23.69 -21.39
N LYS A 145 0.60 -24.81 -21.05
CA LYS A 145 1.89 -25.25 -21.66
C LYS A 145 1.74 -25.75 -23.11
N ALA A 146 0.57 -26.27 -23.48
CA ALA A 146 0.31 -26.81 -24.84
C ALA A 146 -0.21 -25.77 -25.85
N MET A 147 -0.78 -24.64 -25.40
CA MET A 147 -1.37 -23.62 -26.28
C MET A 147 -0.51 -22.36 -26.46
N GLY A 148 0.71 -22.31 -25.98
CA GLY A 148 1.60 -21.15 -26.15
C GLY A 148 1.06 -19.89 -25.42
N ASN A 149 1.93 -19.00 -25.01
CA ASN A 149 1.55 -17.69 -24.46
C ASN A 149 0.58 -16.99 -25.42
N ARG A 150 -0.67 -16.79 -24.99
CA ARG A 150 -1.62 -15.97 -25.76
C ARG A 150 -1.09 -14.56 -25.80
N THR A 151 -0.76 -14.10 -27.00
CA THR A 151 -0.40 -12.69 -27.24
C THR A 151 -1.63 -11.94 -27.73
N LYS A 152 -1.78 -10.70 -27.27
CA LYS A 152 -2.78 -9.75 -27.72
C LYS A 152 -2.10 -8.70 -28.59
N LYS A 153 -2.67 -8.42 -29.77
CA LYS A 153 -2.26 -7.28 -30.58
C LYS A 153 -2.86 -6.00 -30.01
N VAL A 154 -2.01 -5.07 -29.71
CA VAL A 154 -2.39 -3.74 -29.19
C VAL A 154 -1.85 -2.68 -30.14
N ARG A 155 -2.74 -1.78 -30.59
CA ARG A 155 -2.36 -0.61 -31.36
C ARG A 155 -2.11 0.56 -30.42
N THR A 156 -0.90 1.12 -30.44
CA THR A 156 -0.47 2.16 -29.53
C THR A 156 0.62 3.03 -30.17
N THR A 157 0.95 4.16 -29.57
CA THR A 157 2.07 5.00 -30.04
C THR A 157 3.41 4.36 -29.63
N VAL A 158 4.46 4.67 -30.38
CA VAL A 158 5.83 4.22 -30.08
C VAL A 158 6.20 4.55 -28.63
N LYS A 159 5.95 5.77 -28.18
CA LYS A 159 6.25 6.21 -26.81
C LYS A 159 5.55 5.35 -25.76
N SER A 160 4.24 5.14 -25.91
CA SER A 160 3.45 4.35 -24.95
C SER A 160 3.75 2.85 -25.03
N SER A 161 4.27 2.35 -26.15
CA SER A 161 4.59 0.94 -26.33
C SER A 161 5.77 0.46 -25.47
N TYR A 162 6.70 1.38 -25.13
CA TYR A 162 7.91 1.02 -24.38
C TYR A 162 7.58 0.45 -23.00
N ASP A 163 6.67 1.04 -22.26
CA ASP A 163 6.32 0.57 -20.91
C ASP A 163 5.80 -0.88 -20.91
N ASP A 164 4.91 -1.18 -21.87
CA ASP A 164 4.34 -2.52 -22.02
C ASP A 164 5.38 -3.53 -22.51
N LEU A 165 6.22 -3.15 -23.49
CA LEU A 165 7.24 -4.01 -24.05
C LEU A 165 8.39 -4.27 -23.07
N ILE A 166 8.86 -3.27 -22.33
CA ILE A 166 9.90 -3.43 -21.30
C ILE A 166 9.40 -4.37 -20.22
N ARG A 167 8.13 -4.23 -19.82
CA ARG A 167 7.53 -5.11 -18.83
C ARG A 167 7.46 -6.56 -19.32
N ASP A 168 7.00 -6.78 -20.54
CA ASP A 168 6.89 -8.09 -21.17
C ASP A 168 8.27 -8.76 -21.34
N GLU A 169 9.28 -8.01 -21.81
CA GLU A 169 10.65 -8.52 -21.93
C GLU A 169 11.32 -8.75 -20.58
N SER A 170 11.09 -7.91 -19.59
CA SER A 170 11.56 -8.14 -18.21
C SER A 170 11.01 -9.44 -17.65
N ASP A 171 9.70 -9.68 -17.81
CA ASP A 171 9.04 -10.89 -17.31
C ASP A 171 9.56 -12.17 -18.00
N LYS A 172 9.97 -12.10 -19.27
CA LYS A 172 10.62 -13.23 -19.98
C LYS A 172 12.06 -13.50 -19.51
N LEU A 173 12.76 -12.46 -19.06
CA LEU A 173 14.14 -12.57 -18.56
C LEU A 173 14.22 -13.09 -17.12
N ILE A 174 13.11 -13.11 -16.41
CA ILE A 174 13.05 -13.48 -14.99
C ILE A 174 12.49 -14.90 -14.84
N ASP A 175 13.17 -15.70 -14.02
CA ASP A 175 12.71 -17.03 -13.65
C ASP A 175 11.75 -16.95 -12.45
N ASN A 176 10.49 -17.35 -12.67
CA ASN A 176 9.48 -17.36 -11.63
C ASN A 176 9.78 -18.28 -10.45
N GLU A 177 10.49 -19.41 -10.67
CA GLU A 177 10.88 -20.30 -9.58
C GLU A 177 11.96 -19.66 -8.68
N VAL A 178 12.85 -18.88 -9.29
CA VAL A 178 13.85 -18.09 -8.53
C VAL A 178 13.15 -17.03 -7.69
N ILE A 179 12.19 -16.30 -8.28
CA ILE A 179 11.40 -15.30 -7.53
C ILE A 179 10.72 -15.96 -6.32
N GLN A 180 10.03 -17.08 -6.51
CA GLN A 180 9.29 -17.74 -5.44
C GLN A 180 10.22 -18.16 -4.29
N ARG A 181 11.36 -18.77 -4.61
CA ARG A 181 12.35 -19.18 -3.59
C ARG A 181 12.95 -17.98 -2.84
N GLU A 182 13.33 -16.93 -3.57
CA GLU A 182 13.89 -15.72 -2.96
C GLU A 182 12.83 -15.00 -2.10
N ALA A 183 11.57 -14.94 -2.55
CA ALA A 183 10.48 -14.32 -1.82
C ALA A 183 10.15 -15.05 -0.51
N VAL A 184 10.03 -16.39 -0.56
CA VAL A 184 9.83 -17.20 0.65
C VAL A 184 10.97 -16.97 1.63
N ARG A 185 12.22 -17.00 1.16
CA ARG A 185 13.40 -16.76 2.00
C ARG A 185 13.40 -15.34 2.60
N SER A 186 13.03 -14.32 1.81
CA SER A 186 12.94 -12.94 2.30
C SER A 186 11.83 -12.78 3.34
N VAL A 187 10.68 -13.44 3.14
CA VAL A 187 9.60 -13.43 4.14
C VAL A 187 10.03 -14.11 5.43
N GLU A 188 10.67 -15.27 5.36
CA GLU A 188 11.13 -16.02 6.54
C GLU A 188 12.16 -15.26 7.37
N ASN A 189 13.07 -14.51 6.73
CA ASN A 189 14.21 -13.88 7.43
C ASN A 189 14.01 -12.39 7.71
N ASP A 190 13.30 -11.68 6.83
CA ASP A 190 13.19 -10.22 6.87
C ASP A 190 11.73 -9.74 7.00
N GLY A 191 10.74 -10.66 6.96
CA GLY A 191 9.32 -10.33 6.96
C GLY A 191 8.90 -9.54 8.21
N ILE A 192 8.03 -8.55 8.02
CA ILE A 192 7.50 -7.71 9.10
C ILE A 192 5.97 -7.76 9.06
N VAL A 193 5.37 -8.20 10.16
CA VAL A 193 3.92 -8.21 10.38
C VAL A 193 3.57 -7.13 11.40
N PHE A 194 2.75 -6.17 10.99
CA PHE A 194 2.24 -5.12 11.86
C PHE A 194 0.78 -5.44 12.26
N LEU A 195 0.58 -5.80 13.52
CA LEU A 195 -0.72 -6.10 14.12
C LEU A 195 -1.27 -4.81 14.74
N ASP A 196 -2.24 -4.18 14.09
CA ASP A 196 -2.89 -2.96 14.60
C ASP A 196 -4.09 -3.30 15.50
N GLU A 197 -4.46 -2.37 16.36
CA GLU A 197 -5.61 -2.48 17.28
C GLU A 197 -5.56 -3.70 18.22
N ILE A 198 -4.34 -4.10 18.65
CA ILE A 198 -4.18 -5.26 19.57
C ILE A 198 -4.89 -5.02 20.92
N ASP A 199 -5.04 -3.78 21.34
CA ASP A 199 -5.76 -3.39 22.55
C ASP A 199 -7.25 -3.71 22.49
N LYS A 200 -7.84 -3.84 21.31
CA LYS A 200 -9.26 -4.21 21.13
C LYS A 200 -9.53 -5.68 21.40
N ILE A 201 -8.53 -6.55 21.22
CA ILE A 201 -8.63 -7.97 21.57
C ILE A 201 -8.10 -8.28 22.96
N ALA A 202 -7.48 -7.29 23.66
CA ALA A 202 -7.01 -7.41 25.04
C ALA A 202 -8.12 -7.25 26.09
N ALA A 203 -9.25 -6.59 25.74
CA ALA A 203 -10.32 -6.30 26.69
C ALA A 203 -11.02 -7.57 27.14
N ARG A 204 -11.13 -7.77 28.48
CA ARG A 204 -11.91 -8.86 29.08
C ARG A 204 -13.40 -8.66 28.78
N GLU A 205 -14.06 -9.71 28.31
CA GLU A 205 -15.52 -9.70 28.13
C GLU A 205 -16.24 -9.61 29.47
N GLY A 206 -16.89 -8.51 29.72
CA GLY A 206 -17.83 -8.30 30.82
C GLY A 206 -19.29 -8.50 30.38
N GLY A 207 -19.64 -9.62 29.70
CA GLY A 207 -21.01 -9.84 29.28
C GLY A 207 -21.22 -11.20 28.62
N VAL A 208 -22.24 -11.93 29.10
CA VAL A 208 -22.70 -13.21 28.53
C VAL A 208 -23.37 -12.90 27.18
N GLY A 209 -22.65 -13.14 26.08
CA GLY A 209 -23.17 -13.06 24.72
C GLY A 209 -22.25 -13.82 23.76
N ALA A 210 -22.82 -14.57 22.83
CA ALA A 210 -22.11 -15.33 21.81
C ALA A 210 -21.35 -14.42 20.84
N GLY A 211 -20.28 -13.77 21.32
CA GLY A 211 -19.34 -13.00 20.53
C GLY A 211 -18.08 -13.82 20.27
N VAL A 212 -17.44 -13.58 19.15
CA VAL A 212 -16.11 -14.11 18.83
C VAL A 212 -15.19 -13.89 20.04
N SER A 213 -14.62 -14.96 20.58
CA SER A 213 -13.74 -14.89 21.73
C SER A 213 -12.50 -14.08 21.36
N ARG A 214 -12.34 -12.90 21.95
CA ARG A 214 -11.14 -12.05 21.79
C ARG A 214 -9.89 -12.76 22.30
N GLU A 215 -10.05 -13.57 23.32
CA GLU A 215 -9.00 -14.43 23.86
C GLU A 215 -8.61 -15.55 22.87
N GLY A 216 -9.59 -16.11 22.13
CA GLY A 216 -9.35 -17.08 21.07
C GLY A 216 -8.43 -16.52 19.98
N VAL A 217 -8.67 -15.30 19.51
CA VAL A 217 -7.78 -14.64 18.51
C VAL A 217 -6.36 -14.49 19.05
N GLN A 218 -6.17 -14.14 20.33
CA GLN A 218 -4.84 -14.08 20.92
C GLN A 218 -4.16 -15.46 20.96
N ARG A 219 -4.91 -16.53 21.28
CA ARG A 219 -4.40 -17.91 21.27
C ARG A 219 -4.03 -18.38 19.87
N ASP A 220 -4.80 -18.00 18.85
CA ASP A 220 -4.50 -18.34 17.45
C ASP A 220 -3.28 -17.59 16.92
N LEU A 221 -3.01 -16.37 17.38
CA LEU A 221 -1.81 -15.61 17.05
C LEU A 221 -0.53 -16.16 17.69
N LEU A 222 -0.63 -16.83 18.83
CA LEU A 222 0.53 -17.33 19.59
C LEU A 222 1.46 -18.22 18.75
N PRO A 223 0.98 -19.27 18.05
CA PRO A 223 1.86 -20.12 17.24
C PRO A 223 2.63 -19.34 16.17
N LEU A 224 2.01 -18.32 15.55
CA LEU A 224 2.67 -17.50 14.55
C LEU A 224 3.83 -16.68 15.15
N VAL A 225 3.60 -16.12 16.34
CA VAL A 225 4.60 -15.29 17.03
C VAL A 225 5.68 -16.13 17.71
N GLU A 226 5.35 -17.35 18.10
CA GLU A 226 6.30 -18.30 18.71
C GLU A 226 7.22 -18.98 17.72
N GLY A 227 6.77 -19.10 16.48
CA GLY A 227 7.43 -19.83 15.41
C GLY A 227 6.65 -21.10 15.04
N THR A 228 6.14 -21.13 13.83
CA THR A 228 5.45 -22.25 13.22
C THR A 228 5.71 -22.32 11.73
N THR A 229 5.23 -23.39 11.10
CA THR A 229 5.30 -23.53 9.63
C THR A 229 3.91 -23.41 9.05
N VAL A 230 3.72 -22.39 8.22
CA VAL A 230 2.45 -22.12 7.50
C VAL A 230 2.53 -22.65 6.09
N SER A 231 1.53 -23.43 5.67
CA SER A 231 1.42 -23.91 4.29
C SER A 231 0.90 -22.81 3.37
N THR A 232 1.64 -22.54 2.30
CA THR A 232 1.26 -21.59 1.25
C THR A 232 1.26 -22.26 -0.12
N LYS A 233 0.70 -21.63 -1.14
CA LYS A 233 0.76 -22.13 -2.52
C LYS A 233 2.18 -22.14 -3.12
N TYR A 234 3.12 -21.47 -2.45
CA TYR A 234 4.55 -21.41 -2.83
C TYR A 234 5.45 -22.30 -1.97
N GLY A 235 4.85 -23.14 -1.15
CA GLY A 235 5.53 -24.04 -0.22
C GLY A 235 5.36 -23.62 1.24
N PRO A 236 5.95 -24.39 2.17
CA PRO A 236 5.91 -24.10 3.60
C PRO A 236 6.78 -22.86 3.91
N VAL A 237 6.30 -22.03 4.85
CA VAL A 237 6.95 -20.80 5.32
C VAL A 237 7.09 -20.84 6.83
N LYS A 238 8.30 -20.68 7.34
CA LYS A 238 8.59 -20.64 8.78
C LYS A 238 8.48 -19.22 9.30
N THR A 239 7.86 -19.05 10.48
CA THR A 239 7.64 -17.73 11.07
C THR A 239 8.65 -17.34 12.15
N ASP A 240 9.64 -18.20 12.43
CA ASP A 240 10.59 -18.05 13.54
C ASP A 240 11.38 -16.72 13.54
N HIS A 241 11.66 -16.17 12.37
CA HIS A 241 12.43 -14.92 12.23
C HIS A 241 11.61 -13.76 11.68
N ILE A 242 10.29 -13.93 11.55
CA ILE A 242 9.40 -12.82 11.17
C ILE A 242 9.27 -11.86 12.34
N LEU A 243 9.43 -10.58 12.10
CA LEU A 243 9.26 -9.53 13.10
C LEU A 243 7.77 -9.19 13.27
N PHE A 244 7.21 -9.45 14.45
CA PHE A 244 5.86 -9.05 14.81
C PHE A 244 5.89 -7.74 15.59
N ILE A 245 5.21 -6.71 15.08
CA ILE A 245 5.04 -5.42 15.73
C ILE A 245 3.56 -5.27 16.07
N ALA A 246 3.21 -5.40 17.34
CA ALA A 246 1.85 -5.17 17.80
C ALA A 246 1.66 -3.69 18.19
N SER A 247 0.52 -3.10 17.85
CA SER A 247 0.19 -1.70 18.08
C SER A 247 -1.19 -1.53 18.70
N GLY A 248 -1.31 -0.67 19.70
CA GLY A 248 -2.57 -0.32 20.33
C GLY A 248 -2.54 1.05 21.00
N ALA A 249 -3.72 1.61 21.19
CA ALA A 249 -3.87 2.87 21.94
C ALA A 249 -3.88 2.64 23.46
N PHE A 250 -4.43 1.51 23.89
CA PHE A 250 -4.55 1.11 25.31
C PHE A 250 -5.22 2.16 26.19
N HIS A 251 -6.27 2.83 25.66
CA HIS A 251 -7.07 3.78 26.46
C HIS A 251 -8.00 3.11 27.46
N VAL A 252 -8.61 1.98 27.07
CA VAL A 252 -9.60 1.24 27.87
C VAL A 252 -8.96 -0.02 28.49
N SER A 253 -8.17 -0.74 27.71
CA SER A 253 -7.41 -1.90 28.16
C SER A 253 -5.97 -1.51 28.47
N LYS A 254 -5.28 -2.40 29.19
CA LYS A 254 -3.85 -2.27 29.50
C LYS A 254 -3.05 -3.35 28.76
N PRO A 255 -1.76 -3.17 28.50
CA PRO A 255 -0.90 -4.23 27.97
C PRO A 255 -0.90 -5.51 28.84
N SER A 256 -1.16 -5.38 30.15
CA SER A 256 -1.30 -6.50 31.10
C SER A 256 -2.60 -7.30 30.90
N ASP A 257 -3.54 -6.82 30.12
CA ASP A 257 -4.79 -7.54 29.83
C ASP A 257 -4.66 -8.49 28.62
N LEU A 258 -3.53 -8.45 27.91
CA LEU A 258 -3.14 -9.48 26.96
C LEU A 258 -2.81 -10.79 27.68
N LEU A 259 -2.96 -11.92 27.00
CA LEU A 259 -2.52 -13.21 27.55
C LEU A 259 -1.06 -13.17 27.97
N PRO A 260 -0.68 -13.73 29.13
CA PRO A 260 0.70 -13.71 29.64
C PRO A 260 1.72 -14.24 28.63
N GLU A 261 1.36 -15.28 27.86
CA GLU A 261 2.19 -15.90 26.85
C GLU A 261 2.48 -14.89 25.71
N LEU A 262 1.46 -14.16 25.24
CA LEU A 262 1.62 -13.15 24.20
C LEU A 262 2.44 -11.95 24.71
N GLN A 263 2.25 -11.54 25.97
CA GLN A 263 3.08 -10.51 26.59
C GLN A 263 4.56 -10.90 26.63
N GLY A 264 4.86 -12.17 26.93
CA GLY A 264 6.22 -12.70 26.94
C GLY A 264 6.90 -12.71 25.56
N ARG A 265 6.10 -12.80 24.48
CA ARG A 265 6.59 -12.74 23.08
C ARG A 265 6.68 -11.32 22.51
N LEU A 266 6.10 -10.34 23.21
CA LEU A 266 6.19 -8.91 22.87
C LEU A 266 6.94 -8.14 23.99
N PRO A 267 8.19 -8.50 24.30
CA PRO A 267 8.90 -8.00 25.48
C PRO A 267 9.33 -6.54 25.33
N ILE A 268 9.60 -6.09 24.10
CA ILE A 268 10.02 -4.72 23.82
C ILE A 268 8.77 -3.83 23.78
N ARG A 269 8.75 -2.80 24.62
CA ARG A 269 7.65 -1.83 24.68
C ARG A 269 8.16 -0.46 24.29
N VAL A 270 7.50 0.17 23.32
CA VAL A 270 7.80 1.53 22.86
C VAL A 270 6.55 2.36 23.05
N GLU A 271 6.69 3.43 23.83
CA GLU A 271 5.60 4.38 24.06
C GLU A 271 5.81 5.62 23.19
N LEU A 272 4.79 5.93 22.39
CA LEU A 272 4.74 7.12 21.55
C LEU A 272 3.89 8.18 22.24
N LYS A 273 4.47 9.36 22.43
CA LYS A 273 3.77 10.49 23.05
C LYS A 273 2.77 11.13 22.09
N PRO A 274 1.76 11.84 22.62
CA PRO A 274 0.91 12.71 21.81
C PRO A 274 1.75 13.72 21.04
N LEU A 275 1.28 14.09 19.84
CA LEU A 275 1.97 15.06 18.99
C LEU A 275 1.86 16.47 19.58
N THR A 276 2.96 17.21 19.56
CA THR A 276 3.05 18.62 19.95
C THR A 276 2.79 19.54 18.77
N LYS A 277 2.61 20.85 19.00
CA LYS A 277 2.52 21.86 17.93
C LYS A 277 3.69 21.78 16.95
N GLU A 278 4.89 21.66 17.47
CA GLU A 278 6.10 21.55 16.65
C GLU A 278 6.10 20.28 15.78
N ASP A 279 5.62 19.16 16.30
CA ASP A 279 5.47 17.93 15.53
C ASP A 279 4.47 18.12 14.38
N PHE A 280 3.33 18.79 14.62
CA PHE A 280 2.36 19.10 13.57
C PHE A 280 2.93 20.00 12.48
N ARG A 281 3.69 21.04 12.88
CA ARG A 281 4.38 21.93 11.95
C ARG A 281 5.34 21.14 11.06
N ARG A 282 6.17 20.28 11.65
CA ARG A 282 7.11 19.42 10.91
C ARG A 282 6.41 18.44 9.98
N ILE A 283 5.28 17.87 10.39
CA ILE A 283 4.46 16.99 9.54
C ILE A 283 3.94 17.75 8.31
N LEU A 284 3.54 19.02 8.47
CA LEU A 284 3.06 19.84 7.37
C LEU A 284 4.16 20.27 6.39
N THR A 285 5.40 20.42 6.85
CA THR A 285 6.49 21.05 6.07
C THR A 285 7.58 20.07 5.63
N GLU A 286 8.07 19.21 6.54
CA GLU A 286 9.28 18.42 6.31
C GLU A 286 9.04 17.07 5.62
N THR A 287 7.81 16.53 5.69
CA THR A 287 7.54 15.22 5.11
C THR A 287 7.53 15.28 3.57
N GLU A 288 8.07 14.25 2.92
CA GLU A 288 8.16 14.17 1.46
C GLU A 288 6.80 14.34 0.77
N ALA A 289 5.76 13.71 1.31
CA ALA A 289 4.39 13.83 0.85
C ALA A 289 3.54 14.57 1.91
N SER A 290 3.95 15.80 2.29
CA SER A 290 3.19 16.61 3.25
C SER A 290 1.83 17.00 2.67
N LEU A 291 0.82 17.21 3.55
CA LEU A 291 -0.51 17.64 3.13
C LEU A 291 -0.45 18.92 2.29
N ILE A 292 0.39 19.87 2.67
CA ILE A 292 0.60 21.11 1.91
C ILE A 292 1.03 20.79 0.48
N ARG A 293 2.02 19.89 0.30
CA ARG A 293 2.48 19.50 -1.05
C ARG A 293 1.42 18.77 -1.85
N GLN A 294 0.64 17.91 -1.18
CA GLN A 294 -0.47 17.19 -1.82
C GLN A 294 -1.54 18.15 -2.33
N TYR A 295 -2.00 19.11 -1.50
CA TYR A 295 -3.01 20.08 -1.90
C TYR A 295 -2.50 21.07 -2.95
N LYS A 296 -1.22 21.50 -2.87
CA LYS A 296 -0.60 22.29 -3.94
C LYS A 296 -0.62 21.54 -5.29
N ALA A 297 -0.23 20.28 -5.29
CA ALA A 297 -0.26 19.45 -6.50
C ALA A 297 -1.69 19.23 -7.02
N LEU A 298 -2.65 19.00 -6.11
CA LEU A 298 -4.05 18.83 -6.48
C LEU A 298 -4.63 20.11 -7.11
N MET A 299 -4.40 21.27 -6.51
CA MET A 299 -4.88 22.55 -7.07
C MET A 299 -4.19 22.91 -8.39
N ALA A 300 -2.93 22.50 -8.56
CA ALA A 300 -2.22 22.71 -9.81
C ALA A 300 -2.83 21.94 -11.00
N THR A 301 -3.60 20.87 -10.78
CA THR A 301 -4.34 20.18 -11.87
C THR A 301 -5.46 21.04 -12.46
N GLU A 302 -5.98 22.00 -11.69
CA GLU A 302 -6.95 23.01 -12.13
C GLU A 302 -6.28 24.36 -12.46
N GLU A 303 -4.96 24.33 -12.72
CA GLU A 303 -4.15 25.54 -13.00
C GLU A 303 -4.18 26.59 -11.86
N LEU A 304 -4.59 26.21 -10.65
CA LEU A 304 -4.62 27.08 -9.47
C LEU A 304 -3.33 26.95 -8.67
N ASN A 305 -2.61 28.06 -8.49
CA ASN A 305 -1.41 28.08 -7.65
C ASN A 305 -1.80 28.38 -6.20
N LEU A 306 -1.64 27.38 -5.32
CA LEU A 306 -1.89 27.49 -3.88
C LEU A 306 -0.58 27.69 -3.12
N ASP A 307 -0.53 28.65 -2.20
CA ASP A 307 0.62 28.87 -1.32
C ASP A 307 0.21 29.12 0.12
N PHE A 308 1.10 28.84 1.07
CA PHE A 308 0.88 28.98 2.51
C PHE A 308 1.99 29.81 3.11
N THR A 309 1.61 30.78 3.94
CA THR A 309 2.57 31.56 4.74
C THR A 309 3.02 30.78 5.98
N GLU A 310 4.14 31.13 6.59
CA GLU A 310 4.64 30.47 7.80
C GLU A 310 3.66 30.61 8.97
N ASP A 311 3.01 31.78 9.11
CA ASP A 311 1.99 32.03 10.13
C ASP A 311 0.71 31.22 9.89
N ALA A 312 0.32 30.92 8.64
CA ALA A 312 -0.77 29.99 8.34
C ALA A 312 -0.44 28.56 8.80
N ILE A 313 0.80 28.10 8.57
CA ILE A 313 1.25 26.77 9.00
C ILE A 313 1.21 26.68 10.54
N ASP A 314 1.65 27.73 11.22
CA ASP A 314 1.59 27.81 12.68
C ASP A 314 0.14 27.82 13.19
N ALA A 315 -0.77 28.54 12.52
CA ALA A 315 -2.19 28.57 12.87
C ALA A 315 -2.87 27.20 12.66
N LEU A 316 -2.57 26.52 11.56
CA LEU A 316 -3.06 25.15 11.30
C LEU A 316 -2.61 24.16 12.39
N ALA A 317 -1.35 24.25 12.79
CA ALA A 317 -0.79 23.42 13.86
C ALA A 317 -1.48 23.72 15.21
N ASP A 318 -1.69 25.00 15.57
CA ASP A 318 -2.38 25.38 16.79
C ASP A 318 -3.82 24.90 16.84
N VAL A 319 -4.57 25.04 15.76
CA VAL A 319 -5.94 24.53 15.63
C VAL A 319 -5.98 23.03 15.81
N ALA A 320 -5.08 22.29 15.16
CA ALA A 320 -5.02 20.83 15.26
C ALA A 320 -4.72 20.36 16.70
N VAL A 321 -3.78 21.01 17.40
CA VAL A 321 -3.48 20.73 18.82
C VAL A 321 -4.69 21.02 19.69
N LYS A 322 -5.32 22.20 19.51
CA LYS A 322 -6.49 22.60 20.30
C LYS A 322 -7.62 21.59 20.14
N LEU A 323 -7.96 21.19 18.93
CA LEU A 323 -9.00 20.21 18.65
C LEU A 323 -8.68 18.83 19.21
N ASN A 324 -7.44 18.36 19.10
CA ASN A 324 -7.01 17.10 19.72
C ASN A 324 -7.06 17.12 21.25
N THR A 325 -7.01 18.29 21.87
CA THR A 325 -7.09 18.44 23.33
C THR A 325 -8.55 18.58 23.81
N THR A 326 -9.41 19.26 23.03
CA THR A 326 -10.76 19.62 23.46
C THR A 326 -11.82 18.61 23.02
N VAL A 327 -11.61 17.89 21.90
CA VAL A 327 -12.59 16.93 21.36
C VAL A 327 -12.08 15.50 21.58
N GLU A 328 -11.47 14.91 20.58
CA GLU A 328 -10.89 13.58 20.62
C GLU A 328 -9.50 13.63 19.99
N ASN A 329 -8.54 12.99 20.63
CA ASN A 329 -7.18 12.95 20.11
C ASN A 329 -7.04 11.90 19.00
N ILE A 330 -7.13 12.35 17.74
CA ILE A 330 -6.89 11.53 16.54
C ILE A 330 -5.50 11.79 15.91
N GLY A 331 -4.65 12.53 16.62
CA GLY A 331 -3.27 12.80 16.20
C GLY A 331 -3.18 13.54 14.87
N ALA A 332 -2.25 13.15 14.01
CA ALA A 332 -2.00 13.80 12.73
C ALA A 332 -3.19 13.72 11.74
N ARG A 333 -4.14 12.81 11.92
CA ARG A 333 -5.38 12.79 11.11
C ARG A 333 -6.17 14.09 11.24
N ARG A 334 -6.03 14.78 12.37
CA ARG A 334 -6.67 16.09 12.57
C ARG A 334 -6.21 17.13 11.55
N LEU A 335 -4.96 17.07 11.12
CA LEU A 335 -4.46 17.97 10.08
C LEU A 335 -5.23 17.85 8.77
N GLN A 336 -5.57 16.61 8.37
CA GLN A 336 -6.35 16.40 7.15
C GLN A 336 -7.72 17.05 7.27
N THR A 337 -8.45 16.82 8.36
CA THR A 337 -9.76 17.41 8.59
C THR A 337 -9.73 18.95 8.60
N VAL A 338 -8.70 19.51 9.28
CA VAL A 338 -8.52 20.97 9.32
C VAL A 338 -8.21 21.53 7.93
N MET A 339 -7.30 20.88 7.20
CA MET A 339 -6.94 21.28 5.82
C MET A 339 -8.12 21.20 4.86
N GLU A 340 -8.88 20.10 4.90
CA GLU A 340 -10.12 19.96 4.10
C GLU A 340 -11.06 21.10 4.33
N ARG A 341 -11.29 21.49 5.59
CA ARG A 341 -12.18 22.58 5.94
C ARG A 341 -11.67 23.95 5.50
N VAL A 342 -10.38 24.22 5.69
CA VAL A 342 -9.76 25.49 5.25
C VAL A 342 -9.81 25.64 3.73
N LEU A 343 -9.69 24.54 3.00
CA LEU A 343 -9.60 24.54 1.53
C LEU A 343 -10.94 24.25 0.83
N ASP A 344 -12.04 24.03 1.56
CA ASP A 344 -13.33 23.64 1.01
C ASP A 344 -13.81 24.63 -0.09
N ASP A 345 -13.89 25.91 0.23
CA ASP A 345 -14.29 26.96 -0.71
C ASP A 345 -13.31 27.12 -1.90
N ILE A 346 -12.00 26.95 -1.65
CA ILE A 346 -10.98 27.05 -2.69
C ILE A 346 -11.07 25.86 -3.63
N SER A 347 -11.21 24.66 -3.10
CA SER A 347 -11.29 23.42 -3.88
C SER A 347 -12.56 23.39 -4.74
N PHE A 348 -13.69 23.85 -4.18
CA PHE A 348 -14.96 23.91 -4.92
C PHE A 348 -14.92 24.88 -6.10
N ASN A 349 -14.27 26.04 -5.92
CA ASN A 349 -14.20 27.08 -6.95
C ASN A 349 -12.90 27.00 -7.80
N ALA A 350 -12.06 25.99 -7.61
CA ALA A 350 -10.78 25.87 -8.31
C ALA A 350 -10.94 25.86 -9.86
N PRO A 351 -11.89 25.12 -10.47
CA PRO A 351 -12.07 25.11 -11.92
C PRO A 351 -12.40 26.49 -12.51
N ASP A 352 -13.06 27.37 -11.73
CA ASP A 352 -13.43 28.72 -12.17
C ASP A 352 -12.33 29.76 -11.96
N ARG A 353 -11.20 29.37 -11.36
CA ARG A 353 -10.08 30.25 -10.97
C ARG A 353 -8.77 29.87 -11.59
N GLY A 354 -8.78 29.19 -12.74
CA GLY A 354 -7.56 28.81 -13.47
C GLY A 354 -6.63 30.01 -13.70
N GLY A 355 -5.33 29.83 -13.45
CA GLY A 355 -4.30 30.87 -13.53
C GLY A 355 -4.17 31.79 -12.31
N ALA A 356 -5.05 31.67 -11.31
CA ALA A 356 -4.97 32.48 -10.09
C ALA A 356 -3.91 31.94 -9.11
N VAL A 357 -3.38 32.86 -8.27
CA VAL A 357 -2.54 32.54 -7.13
C VAL A 357 -3.32 32.83 -5.85
N VAL A 358 -3.52 31.82 -5.02
CA VAL A 358 -4.19 31.95 -3.73
C VAL A 358 -3.17 31.78 -2.62
N MET A 359 -3.02 32.80 -1.79
CA MET A 359 -2.15 32.78 -0.61
C MET A 359 -3.01 32.56 0.64
N ILE A 360 -2.69 31.53 1.40
CA ILE A 360 -3.31 31.22 2.69
C ILE A 360 -2.45 31.82 3.80
N ASP A 361 -3.02 32.70 4.57
CA ASP A 361 -2.41 33.32 5.76
C ASP A 361 -3.14 32.90 7.05
N SER A 362 -2.64 33.34 8.19
CA SER A 362 -3.22 33.06 9.51
C SER A 362 -4.66 33.53 9.63
N ASP A 363 -4.99 34.71 9.08
CA ASP A 363 -6.35 35.29 9.16
C ASP A 363 -7.34 34.44 8.34
N TYR A 364 -6.92 33.96 7.19
CA TYR A 364 -7.72 33.02 6.38
C TYR A 364 -8.02 31.72 7.14
N VAL A 365 -7.00 31.13 7.79
CA VAL A 365 -7.17 29.92 8.61
C VAL A 365 -8.16 30.19 9.76
N GLN A 366 -7.96 31.28 10.51
CA GLN A 366 -8.83 31.63 11.64
C GLN A 366 -10.29 31.84 11.20
N LYS A 367 -10.51 32.51 10.08
CA LYS A 367 -11.84 32.73 9.52
C LYS A 367 -12.61 31.44 9.19
N HIS A 368 -11.91 30.41 8.69
CA HIS A 368 -12.57 29.19 8.22
C HIS A 368 -12.67 28.10 9.29
N VAL A 369 -11.79 28.11 10.29
CA VAL A 369 -11.72 27.05 11.32
C VAL A 369 -11.74 27.60 12.75
N GLY A 370 -11.46 28.88 12.95
CA GLY A 370 -11.34 29.49 14.30
C GLY A 370 -12.61 29.39 15.10
N ASP A 371 -13.76 29.71 14.50
CA ASP A 371 -15.08 29.68 15.16
C ASP A 371 -15.52 28.23 15.43
N LEU A 372 -15.24 27.29 14.52
CA LEU A 372 -15.51 25.86 14.71
C LEU A 372 -14.66 25.26 15.83
N ALA A 373 -13.42 25.71 15.98
CA ALA A 373 -12.55 25.28 17.07
C ALA A 373 -12.93 25.90 18.43
N ALA A 374 -13.75 26.92 18.45
CA ALA A 374 -14.30 27.56 19.67
C ALA A 374 -15.59 26.90 20.15
N ASP A 375 -16.38 26.32 19.26
CA ASP A 375 -17.64 25.65 19.57
C ASP A 375 -17.46 24.14 19.68
N THR A 376 -17.46 23.63 20.91
CA THR A 376 -17.23 22.21 21.22
C THR A 376 -18.33 21.28 20.68
N ASP A 377 -19.55 21.77 20.52
CA ASP A 377 -20.66 20.96 20.01
C ASP A 377 -20.62 20.86 18.48
N LEU A 378 -20.31 21.94 17.79
CA LEU A 378 -20.16 21.95 16.33
C LEU A 378 -18.90 21.18 15.90
N SER A 379 -17.81 21.26 16.65
CA SER A 379 -16.56 20.57 16.34
C SER A 379 -16.67 19.04 16.40
N ARG A 380 -17.61 18.47 17.16
CA ARG A 380 -17.88 17.02 17.21
C ARG A 380 -18.55 16.47 15.95
N TYR A 381 -19.25 17.30 15.20
CA TYR A 381 -20.02 16.88 14.03
C TYR A 381 -19.40 17.31 12.69
N ILE A 382 -18.51 18.30 12.71
CA ILE A 382 -18.00 18.94 11.50
C ILE A 382 -16.48 18.73 11.34
N LEU A 383 -15.77 18.50 12.43
CA LEU A 383 -14.33 18.26 12.51
C LEU A 383 -14.06 16.92 13.21
#